data_354afc5055bef06984ea37d97ac100d3
#
_entry.id   354afc5055bef06984ea37d97ac100d3
#
_cell.length_a   1.000
_cell.length_b   1.000
_cell.length_c   1.000
_cell.angle_alpha   90.00
_cell.angle_beta   90.00
_cell.angle_gamma   90.00
#
_symmetry.space_group_name_H-M   'P 1'
#
loop_
_entity.id
_entity.type
_entity.pdbx_description
1 polymer ?
#
loop_
_entity_poly.entity_id
_entity_poly.type
_entity_poly.pdbx_seq_one_letter_code
_entity_poly.pdbx_strand_id
1 'polypeptide(L)'
;MAELLDEIHPGEILLEEFMKPMGITARQLAADIDVSPSRVSELANGRRPITADTALRLGLYFGMDARFWLNLQTEYDMRVATRELKDRIAPRIRRSTVLHGAVDGTTPS
;
A
#
# COMPACT_ATOMS: atom_id res chain seq x y z
N MET A 1 -13.91 13.90 3.54
CA MET A 1 -13.85 12.52 3.54
C MET A 1 -12.81 12.00 2.65
N ALA A 2 -12.77 12.43 1.43
CA ALA A 2 -11.72 11.98 0.55
C ALA A 2 -10.35 12.30 1.10
N GLU A 3 -10.20 13.43 1.76
CA GLU A 3 -8.95 13.77 2.34
C GLU A 3 -8.55 12.82 3.43
N LEU A 4 -9.51 12.36 4.20
CA LEU A 4 -9.21 11.43 5.27
C LEU A 4 -8.76 10.11 4.70
N LEU A 5 -9.39 9.65 3.63
CA LEU A 5 -8.99 8.41 3.01
C LEU A 5 -7.59 8.50 2.45
N ASP A 6 -7.21 9.69 1.95
CA ASP A 6 -5.89 9.86 1.41
C ASP A 6 -4.81 9.74 2.47
N GLU A 7 -5.18 9.93 3.71
CA GLU A 7 -4.20 9.85 4.78
C GLU A 7 -4.12 8.47 5.45
N ILE A 8 -4.96 7.55 5.04
CA ILE A 8 -4.99 6.24 5.69
C ILE A 8 -3.92 5.32 5.12
N HIS A 9 -3.00 4.95 5.98
CA HIS A 9 -1.94 4.01 5.61
C HIS A 9 -2.50 2.59 5.61
N PRO A 10 -2.02 1.71 4.73
CA PRO A 10 -2.48 0.31 4.72
C PRO A 10 -2.35 -0.41 6.06
N GLY A 11 -1.36 -0.02 6.86
CA GLY A 11 -1.20 -0.59 8.19
C GLY A 11 -2.37 -0.30 9.10
N GLU A 12 -3.00 0.84 8.89
CA GLU A 12 -4.17 1.21 9.67
C GLU A 12 -5.34 0.31 9.29
N ILE A 13 -5.46 -0.06 8.03
CA ILE A 13 -6.49 -1.01 7.58
C ILE A 13 -6.25 -2.36 8.26
N LEU A 14 -5.00 -2.79 8.29
CA LEU A 14 -4.66 -4.04 8.96
C LEU A 14 -5.08 -4.00 10.43
N LEU A 15 -4.76 -2.94 11.12
CA LEU A 15 -5.06 -2.82 12.54
C LEU A 15 -6.56 -2.69 12.80
N GLU A 16 -7.22 -1.77 12.12
CA GLU A 16 -8.60 -1.44 12.44
C GLU A 16 -9.62 -2.39 11.86
N GLU A 17 -9.35 -2.92 10.67
CA GLU A 17 -10.33 -3.75 9.98
C GLU A 17 -10.09 -5.24 10.16
N PHE A 18 -8.90 -5.63 10.57
CA PHE A 18 -8.57 -7.05 10.72
C PHE A 18 -8.15 -7.41 12.14
N MET A 19 -7.11 -6.76 12.66
CA MET A 19 -6.58 -7.18 13.95
C MET A 19 -7.54 -6.92 15.09
N LYS A 20 -8.05 -5.71 15.19
CA LYS A 20 -8.96 -5.38 16.29
C LYS A 20 -10.25 -6.18 16.23
N PRO A 21 -10.96 -6.23 15.11
CA PRO A 21 -12.20 -7.01 15.07
C PRO A 21 -11.99 -8.49 15.36
N MET A 22 -10.85 -9.04 14.99
CA MET A 22 -10.58 -10.44 15.19
C MET A 22 -9.87 -10.74 16.52
N GLY A 23 -9.58 -9.70 17.28
CA GLY A 23 -8.92 -9.87 18.58
C GLY A 23 -7.49 -10.37 18.46
N ILE A 24 -6.80 -10.02 17.39
CA ILE A 24 -5.44 -10.48 17.15
C ILE A 24 -4.45 -9.40 17.56
N THR A 25 -3.52 -9.73 18.45
CA THR A 25 -2.49 -8.80 18.87
C THR A 25 -1.33 -8.78 17.88
N ALA A 26 -0.52 -7.74 17.92
CA ALA A 26 0.65 -7.65 17.05
C ALA A 26 1.60 -8.82 17.31
N ARG A 27 1.75 -9.19 18.56
CA ARG A 27 2.62 -10.29 18.92
C ARG A 27 2.13 -11.61 18.32
N GLN A 28 0.83 -11.84 18.41
CA GLN A 28 0.27 -13.06 17.88
C GLN A 28 0.35 -13.10 16.36
N LEU A 29 0.01 -12.01 15.70
CA LEU A 29 0.09 -11.96 14.26
C LEU A 29 1.53 -12.20 13.82
N ALA A 30 2.49 -11.55 14.48
CA ALA A 30 3.90 -11.72 14.14
C ALA A 30 4.33 -13.18 14.22
N ALA A 31 3.93 -13.85 15.29
CA ALA A 31 4.27 -15.26 15.45
C ALA A 31 3.64 -16.09 14.35
N ASP A 32 2.40 -15.80 14.02
CA ASP A 32 1.65 -16.60 13.06
C ASP A 32 2.13 -16.40 11.62
N ILE A 33 2.68 -15.26 11.30
CA ILE A 33 3.19 -15.01 9.95
C ILE A 33 4.72 -15.05 9.89
N ASP A 34 5.32 -15.42 11.00
CA ASP A 34 6.77 -15.64 11.09
C ASP A 34 7.59 -14.39 10.80
N VAL A 35 7.27 -13.32 11.48
CA VAL A 35 8.06 -12.08 11.43
C VAL A 35 8.23 -11.57 12.86
N SER A 36 9.05 -10.57 13.04
CA SER A 36 9.24 -10.01 14.38
C SER A 36 8.04 -9.20 14.82
N PRO A 37 7.75 -9.15 16.12
CA PRO A 37 6.66 -8.30 16.61
C PRO A 37 6.85 -6.83 16.27
N SER A 38 8.09 -6.36 16.25
CA SER A 38 8.34 -4.97 15.90
C SER A 38 7.91 -4.70 14.47
N ARG A 39 8.10 -5.65 13.57
CA ARG A 39 7.71 -5.48 12.17
C ARG A 39 6.19 -5.28 12.06
N VAL A 40 5.41 -6.07 12.80
CA VAL A 40 3.95 -5.91 12.78
C VAL A 40 3.56 -4.58 13.41
N SER A 41 4.19 -4.21 14.51
CA SER A 41 3.89 -2.93 15.17
C SER A 41 4.20 -1.76 14.24
N GLU A 42 5.30 -1.82 13.52
CA GLU A 42 5.67 -0.75 12.61
C GLU A 42 4.70 -0.66 11.44
N LEU A 43 4.24 -1.81 10.94
CA LEU A 43 3.24 -1.83 9.90
C LEU A 43 1.95 -1.20 10.39
N ALA A 44 1.47 -1.62 11.54
CA ALA A 44 0.20 -1.15 12.08
C ALA A 44 0.24 0.35 12.40
N ASN A 45 1.41 0.86 12.71
CA ASN A 45 1.57 2.27 13.03
C ASN A 45 1.94 3.13 11.81
N GLY A 46 1.92 2.56 10.64
CA GLY A 46 2.19 3.31 9.43
C GLY A 46 3.64 3.66 9.20
N ARG A 47 4.55 2.98 9.90
CA ARG A 47 5.98 3.29 9.79
C ARG A 47 6.71 2.38 8.82
N ARG A 48 6.03 1.44 8.24
CA ARG A 48 6.64 0.49 7.33
C ARG A 48 5.65 0.19 6.22
N PRO A 49 6.09 0.18 4.96
CA PRO A 49 5.17 -0.12 3.87
C PRO A 49 4.87 -1.62 3.79
N ILE A 50 3.80 -1.96 3.14
CA ILE A 50 3.49 -3.36 2.87
C ILE A 50 4.21 -3.75 1.59
N THR A 51 5.17 -4.65 1.73
CA THR A 51 5.94 -5.17 0.60
C THR A 51 5.29 -6.45 0.09
N ALA A 52 5.78 -6.97 -1.02
CA ALA A 52 5.27 -8.22 -1.55
C ALA A 52 5.42 -9.36 -0.54
N ASP A 53 6.52 -9.37 0.19
CA ASP A 53 6.76 -10.38 1.22
C ASP A 53 5.67 -10.33 2.28
N THR A 54 5.39 -9.14 2.82
CA THR A 54 4.36 -8.97 3.84
C THR A 54 2.98 -9.28 3.27
N ALA A 55 2.72 -8.84 2.05
CA ALA A 55 1.42 -9.08 1.42
C ALA A 55 1.16 -10.58 1.26
N LEU A 56 2.17 -11.34 0.88
CA LEU A 56 2.03 -12.79 0.76
C LEU A 56 1.74 -13.42 2.11
N ARG A 57 2.44 -13.01 3.14
CA ARG A 57 2.22 -13.55 4.48
C ARG A 57 0.83 -13.25 4.99
N LEU A 58 0.39 -12.01 4.82
CA LEU A 58 -0.94 -11.61 5.26
C LEU A 58 -2.02 -12.31 4.44
N GLY A 59 -1.80 -12.45 3.15
CA GLY A 59 -2.75 -13.16 2.30
C GLY A 59 -2.92 -14.60 2.72
N LEU A 60 -1.82 -15.28 3.02
CA LEU A 60 -1.87 -16.65 3.48
C LEU A 60 -2.56 -16.75 4.84
N TYR A 61 -2.26 -15.83 5.72
CA TYR A 61 -2.83 -15.84 7.06
C TYR A 61 -4.33 -15.62 7.06
N PHE A 62 -4.78 -14.61 6.31
CA PHE A 62 -6.20 -14.26 6.28
C PHE A 62 -6.99 -15.00 5.20
N GLY A 63 -6.31 -15.81 4.40
CA GLY A 63 -6.99 -16.56 3.33
C GLY A 63 -7.51 -15.66 2.22
N MET A 64 -6.72 -14.70 1.80
CA MET A 64 -7.14 -13.77 0.78
C MET A 64 -6.00 -13.48 -0.19
N ASP A 65 -6.31 -12.85 -1.29
CA ASP A 65 -5.32 -12.54 -2.31
C ASP A 65 -4.33 -11.51 -1.76
N ALA A 66 -3.04 -11.80 -1.88
CA ALA A 66 -2.00 -10.88 -1.44
C ALA A 66 -2.09 -9.53 -2.13
N ARG A 67 -2.65 -9.49 -3.34
CA ARG A 67 -2.76 -8.24 -4.08
C ARG A 67 -3.65 -7.22 -3.38
N PHE A 68 -4.58 -7.68 -2.55
CA PHE A 68 -5.39 -6.77 -1.77
C PHE A 68 -4.50 -5.81 -0.98
N TRP A 69 -3.48 -6.38 -0.32
CA TRP A 69 -2.58 -5.59 0.51
C TRP A 69 -1.65 -4.70 -0.32
N LEU A 70 -1.17 -5.24 -1.46
CA LEU A 70 -0.31 -4.45 -2.33
C LEU A 70 -1.08 -3.32 -3.00
N ASN A 71 -2.34 -3.55 -3.33
CA ASN A 71 -3.16 -2.50 -3.92
C ASN A 71 -3.40 -1.37 -2.94
N LEU A 72 -3.61 -1.69 -1.66
CA LEU A 72 -3.77 -0.65 -0.66
C LEU A 72 -2.51 0.21 -0.58
N GLN A 73 -1.35 -0.44 -0.61
CA GLN A 73 -0.09 0.28 -0.53
C GLN A 73 0.13 1.16 -1.76
N THR A 74 -0.17 0.62 -2.93
CA THR A 74 -0.02 1.38 -4.16
C THR A 74 -0.92 2.60 -4.18
N GLU A 75 -2.16 2.44 -3.76
CA GLU A 75 -3.09 3.56 -3.70
C GLU A 75 -2.61 4.63 -2.74
N TYR A 76 -2.13 4.20 -1.59
CA TYR A 76 -1.62 5.14 -0.60
C TYR A 76 -0.40 5.89 -1.17
N ASP A 77 0.53 5.16 -1.75
CA ASP A 77 1.74 5.75 -2.30
C ASP A 77 1.42 6.75 -3.40
N MET A 78 0.47 6.41 -4.27
CA MET A 78 0.10 7.30 -5.36
C MET A 78 -0.59 8.57 -4.84
N ARG A 79 -1.40 8.45 -3.82
CA ARG A 79 -2.06 9.62 -3.25
C ARG A 79 -1.05 10.55 -2.60
N VAL A 80 -0.11 9.98 -1.86
CA VAL A 80 0.93 10.77 -1.21
C VAL A 80 1.81 11.45 -2.26
N ALA A 81 2.25 10.70 -3.25
CA ALA A 81 3.11 11.25 -4.29
C ALA A 81 2.40 12.34 -5.08
N THR A 82 1.13 12.13 -5.40
CA THR A 82 0.36 13.11 -6.14
C THR A 82 0.23 14.40 -5.33
N ARG A 83 -0.09 14.26 -4.05
CA ARG A 83 -0.27 15.43 -3.19
C ARG A 83 1.03 16.17 -2.98
N GLU A 84 2.12 15.46 -2.79
CA GLU A 84 3.37 16.09 -2.40
C GLU A 84 4.31 16.43 -3.54
N LEU A 85 4.22 15.71 -4.65
CA LEU A 85 5.20 15.85 -5.70
C LEU A 85 4.65 16.34 -7.03
N LYS A 86 3.42 16.07 -7.33
CA LYS A 86 2.90 16.32 -8.66
C LYS A 86 3.13 17.75 -9.14
N ASP A 87 2.77 18.72 -8.31
CA ASP A 87 2.90 20.13 -8.71
C ASP A 87 4.35 20.56 -8.85
N ARG A 88 5.24 19.89 -8.16
CA ARG A 88 6.66 20.22 -8.23
C ARG A 88 7.34 19.58 -9.42
N ILE A 89 6.91 18.40 -9.82
CA ILE A 89 7.62 17.69 -10.89
C ILE A 89 6.94 17.82 -12.26
N ALA A 90 5.63 18.00 -12.28
CA ALA A 90 4.92 18.07 -13.56
C ALA A 90 5.52 19.09 -14.53
N PRO A 91 5.87 20.29 -14.09
CA PRO A 91 6.44 21.27 -15.03
C PRO A 91 7.81 20.85 -15.56
N ARG A 92 8.45 19.93 -14.90
CA ARG A 92 9.79 19.49 -15.27
C ARG A 92 9.78 18.26 -16.17
N ILE A 93 8.62 17.66 -16.36
CA ILE A 93 8.50 16.46 -17.19
C ILE A 93 8.11 16.89 -18.60
N ARG A 94 8.92 16.47 -19.56
CA ARG A 94 8.64 16.80 -20.94
C ARG A 94 7.90 15.62 -21.57
N ARG A 95 6.68 15.87 -22.02
CA ARG A 95 5.87 14.82 -22.55
C ARG A 95 6.46 14.30 -23.86
N SER A 96 6.50 13.00 -24.06
CA SER A 96 7.01 12.43 -25.28
C SER A 96 5.99 12.55 -26.40
N THR A 97 6.37 13.14 -27.51
CA THR A 97 5.46 13.26 -28.62
C THR A 97 5.49 12.01 -29.48
N VAL A 98 6.61 11.32 -29.48
CA VAL A 98 6.72 10.10 -30.24
C VAL A 98 5.84 9.01 -29.69
N LEU A 99 5.98 8.77 -28.42
CA LEU A 99 5.19 7.77 -27.78
C LEU A 99 3.77 8.15 -27.70
N HIS A 100 3.51 9.41 -27.61
CA HIS A 100 2.17 9.86 -27.46
C HIS A 100 1.30 9.34 -28.56
N GLY A 101 1.77 9.35 -29.77
CA GLY A 101 0.97 8.87 -30.83
C GLY A 101 0.81 7.38 -30.76
N ALA A 102 1.80 6.70 -30.33
CA ALA A 102 1.71 5.26 -30.29
C ALA A 102 0.85 4.79 -29.19
N VAL A 103 0.74 5.54 -28.19
CA VAL A 103 0.08 5.11 -27.06
C VAL A 103 -1.33 5.13 -27.16
N ASP A 104 -1.86 5.98 -27.94
CA ASP A 104 -3.13 5.95 -28.06
C ASP A 104 -3.80 4.78 -27.78
N GLY A 105 -3.78 4.33 -26.81
CA GLY A 105 -4.44 3.25 -26.49
C GLY A 105 -3.85 2.04 -26.59
N THR A 106 -2.86 1.95 -27.12
CA THR A 106 -2.38 0.70 -27.29
C THR A 106 -1.26 0.53 -26.55
N THR A 107 -0.69 0.46 -26.17
CA THR A 107 0.37 0.20 -25.63
C THR A 107 0.82 -0.31 -24.96
N PRO A 108 1.15 -0.60 -24.81
CA PRO A 108 1.57 -1.15 -24.24
C PRO A 108 2.53 -1.42 -23.89
N SER A 109 2.99 -1.50 -23.76
CA SER A 109 3.88 -1.81 -23.37
C SER A 109 4.49 -1.91 -23.23
#